data_e275b4bdbac10dfd73b0ab1b03bc5925
#
_entry.id   e275b4bdbac10dfd73b0ab1b03bc5925
#
_cell.length_a   1.000
_cell.length_b   1.000
_cell.length_c   1.000
_cell.angle_alpha   90.00
_cell.angle_beta   90.00
_cell.angle_gamma   90.00
#
_symmetry.space_group_name_H-M   'P 1'
#
loop_
_entity.id
_entity.type
_entity.pdbx_description
1 polymer ?
#
loop_
_entity_poly.entity_id
_entity_poly.type
_entity_poly.pdbx_seq_one_letter_code
_entity_poly.pdbx_strand_id
1 'polypeptide(L)' 'MSITAKELARKLNLSQTAVSMALNNKPGVSTETRRMVLETAENYGYDFTSLSLKKNKA' A
#
# COMPACT_ATOMS: atom_id res chain seq x y z
N MET A 1 13.24 2.25 10.06
CA MET A 1 11.85 2.38 10.32
C MET A 1 11.01 2.31 9.09
N SER A 2 9.90 1.61 9.19
CA SER A 2 9.03 1.46 8.04
C SER A 2 8.10 2.64 7.90
N ILE A 3 7.72 2.92 6.68
CA ILE A 3 6.72 3.93 6.41
C ILE A 3 5.35 3.30 6.67
N THR A 4 4.38 4.10 7.05
CA THR A 4 3.03 3.58 7.28
C THR A 4 2.14 3.95 6.11
N ALA A 5 0.95 3.33 6.07
CA ALA A 5 -0.01 3.65 5.03
C ALA A 5 -0.41 5.12 5.09
N LYS A 6 -0.46 5.65 6.28
CA LYS A 6 -0.79 7.05 6.46
C LYS A 6 0.28 7.94 5.81
N GLU A 7 1.53 7.57 6.01
CA GLU A 7 2.62 8.32 5.42
C GLU A 7 2.58 8.22 3.90
N LEU A 8 2.29 7.04 3.41
CA LEU A 8 2.19 6.84 1.97
C LEU A 8 1.11 7.72 1.38
N ALA A 9 -0.03 7.77 2.06
CA ALA A 9 -1.13 8.59 1.59
C ALA A 9 -0.71 10.05 1.46
N ARG A 10 0.03 10.53 2.44
CA ARG A 10 0.48 11.90 2.41
C ARG A 10 1.46 12.15 1.27
N LYS A 11 2.38 11.23 1.08
CA LYS A 11 3.39 11.39 0.04
C LYS A 11 2.77 11.34 -1.34
N LEU A 12 1.74 10.54 -1.50
CA LEU A 12 1.09 10.38 -2.79
C LEU A 12 -0.11 11.29 -2.98
N ASN A 13 -0.43 12.05 -1.96
CA ASN A 13 -1.57 12.95 -2.01
C ASN A 13 -2.86 12.16 -2.23
N LEU A 14 -2.98 11.05 -1.55
CA LEU A 14 -4.15 10.20 -1.63
C LEU A 14 -4.77 10.07 -0.26
N SER A 15 -5.99 9.54 -0.23
CA SER A 15 -6.61 9.29 1.06
C SER A 15 -6.03 8.01 1.65
N GLN A 16 -6.07 7.91 2.96
CA GLN A 16 -5.59 6.72 3.63
C GLN A 16 -6.36 5.50 3.17
N THR A 17 -7.66 5.68 2.93
CA THR A 17 -8.50 4.60 2.46
C THR A 17 -8.04 4.11 1.09
N ALA A 18 -7.71 5.03 0.21
CA ALA A 18 -7.25 4.66 -1.12
C ALA A 18 -5.96 3.85 -1.04
N VAL A 19 -5.04 4.27 -0.19
CA VAL A 19 -3.79 3.56 -0.01
C VAL A 19 -4.05 2.16 0.54
N SER A 20 -4.92 2.08 1.52
CA SER A 20 -5.26 0.80 2.12
C SER A 20 -5.85 -0.16 1.07
N MET A 21 -6.74 0.35 0.26
CA MET A 21 -7.34 -0.47 -0.78
C MET A 21 -6.31 -0.94 -1.80
N ALA A 22 -5.41 -0.05 -2.15
CA ALA A 22 -4.36 -0.40 -3.10
C ALA A 22 -3.45 -1.48 -2.55
N LEU A 23 -3.09 -1.35 -1.28
CA LEU A 23 -2.19 -2.31 -0.66
C LEU A 23 -2.85 -3.66 -0.47
N ASN A 24 -4.16 -3.68 -0.28
CA ASN A 24 -4.89 -4.91 -0.06
C ASN A 24 -5.51 -5.47 -1.32
N ASN A 25 -5.17 -4.92 -2.45
CA ASN A 25 -5.67 -5.39 -3.73
C ASN A 25 -7.19 -5.39 -3.78
N LYS A 26 -7.81 -4.36 -3.25
CA LYS A 26 -9.25 -4.25 -3.27
C LYS A 26 -9.70 -3.40 -4.44
N PRO A 27 -10.91 -3.62 -4.94
CA PRO A 27 -11.44 -2.79 -6.01
C PRO A 27 -11.69 -1.39 -5.44
N GLY A 28 -11.72 -0.41 -6.30
CA GLY A 28 -11.97 0.94 -5.84
C GLY A 28 -10.85 1.89 -6.17
N VAL A 29 -9.70 1.36 -6.58
CA VAL A 29 -8.60 2.19 -7.05
C VAL A 29 -8.22 1.67 -8.42
N SER A 30 -7.76 2.57 -9.26
CA SER A 30 -7.36 2.18 -10.60
C SER A 30 -6.06 1.39 -10.54
N THR A 31 -5.81 0.64 -11.61
CA THR A 31 -4.58 -0.14 -11.69
C THR A 31 -3.37 0.78 -11.60
N GLU A 32 -3.46 1.93 -12.22
CA GLU A 32 -2.39 2.90 -12.19
C GLU A 32 -2.10 3.36 -10.77
N THR A 33 -3.15 3.71 -10.06
CA THR A 33 -2.99 4.18 -8.69
C THR A 33 -2.42 3.10 -7.80
N ARG A 34 -2.92 1.88 -7.97
CA ARG A 34 -2.43 0.77 -7.17
C ARG A 34 -0.95 0.53 -7.41
N ARG A 35 -0.55 0.57 -8.67
CA ARG A 35 0.86 0.37 -9.01
C ARG A 35 1.71 1.44 -8.37
N MET A 36 1.25 2.69 -8.44
CA MET A 36 1.99 3.80 -7.86
C MET A 36 2.16 3.62 -6.36
N VAL A 37 1.09 3.21 -5.70
CA VAL A 37 1.15 3.01 -4.25
C VAL A 37 2.13 1.89 -3.92
N LEU A 38 2.04 0.79 -4.64
CA LEU A 38 2.92 -0.34 -4.36
C LEU A 38 4.37 0.00 -4.60
N GLU A 39 4.64 0.70 -5.68
CA GLU A 39 6.00 1.10 -6.01
C GLU A 39 6.58 2.00 -4.93
N THR A 40 5.81 2.99 -4.54
CA THR A 40 6.26 3.93 -3.53
C THR A 40 6.45 3.22 -2.20
N ALA A 41 5.55 2.31 -1.88
CA ALA A 41 5.65 1.56 -0.65
C ALA A 41 6.95 0.77 -0.61
N GLU A 42 7.30 0.13 -1.71
CA GLU A 42 8.53 -0.61 -1.80
C GLU A 42 9.75 0.28 -1.65
N ASN A 43 9.71 1.43 -2.31
CA ASN A 43 10.83 2.35 -2.25
C ASN A 43 11.09 2.87 -0.85
N TYR A 44 10.04 3.02 -0.07
CA TYR A 44 10.19 3.53 1.28
C TYR A 44 10.25 2.44 2.34
N GLY A 45 10.28 1.19 1.92
CA GLY A 45 10.42 0.11 2.87
C GLY A 45 9.17 -0.18 3.67
N TYR A 46 8.02 -0.04 3.05
CA TYR A 46 6.77 -0.33 3.72
C TYR A 46 6.76 -1.80 4.17
N ASP A 47 6.24 -2.03 5.35
CA ASP A 47 6.17 -3.37 5.89
C ASP A 47 4.99 -4.13 5.33
N PHE A 48 5.25 -4.96 4.34
CA PHE A 48 4.20 -5.76 3.71
C PHE A 48 3.85 -7.00 4.52
N THR A 49 4.62 -7.26 5.55
CA THR A 49 4.40 -8.45 6.36
C THR A 49 2.98 -8.54 6.88
N SER A 50 2.46 -7.44 7.37
CA SER A 50 1.12 -7.45 7.94
C SER A 50 0.07 -7.72 6.88
N LEU A 51 0.36 -7.43 5.62
CA LEU A 51 -0.58 -7.71 4.55
C LEU A 51 -0.47 -9.14 4.08
N SER A 52 0.73 -9.68 4.09
CA SER A 52 0.96 -11.03 3.61
C SER A 52 0.68 -12.09 4.62
N LEU A 53 0.48 -11.68 5.83
CA LEU A 53 0.24 -12.63 6.89
C LEU A 53 -0.76 -13.68 6.54
N LYS A 54 -1.83 -13.30 6.00
CA LYS A 54 -2.84 -14.25 5.72
C LYS A 54 -2.53 -15.09 4.55
N LYS A 55 -1.68 -14.66 3.79
CA LYS A 55 -1.36 -15.52 2.72
C LYS A 55 -0.38 -16.46 3.08
N ASN A 56 0.13 -16.51 3.51
CA ASN A 56 1.03 -17.29 3.68
C ASN A 56 1.33 -18.38 3.34
N LYS A 57 1.50 -18.63 2.94
CA LYS A 57 1.71 -19.39 2.66
C LYS A 57 2.31 -19.93 2.42
N ALA A 58 2.50 -19.85 2.43
CA ALA A 58 3.13 -20.37 2.26
C ALA A 58 3.56 -21.12 1.89
#